data_51429cbcabe5f93e4998d9812e813e75
#
_entry.id   51429cbcabe5f93e4998d9812e813e75
#
_cell.length_a   1.000
_cell.length_b   1.000
_cell.length_c   1.000
_cell.angle_alpha   90.00
_cell.angle_beta   90.00
_cell.angle_gamma   90.00
#
_symmetry.space_group_name_H-M   'P 1'
#
loop_
_entity.id
_entity.type
_entity.pdbx_description
1 polymer ?
#
loop_
_entity_poly.entity_id
_entity_poly.type
_entity_poly.pdbx_seq_one_letter_code
_entity_poly.pdbx_strand_id
1 'polypeptide(L)'
;MSLKNQDVYAEERIKLMVEYNEISFKNNGKLKLLIIVGTRPEIIRLAAVINKTRKYFDVILAHTGQNYDYNLNGIFFKDLKLADPEVYLDTVGDDLGATMGNIIDKSYKLMVELKPDAVLVLGDTNSCLSVIGAK
;
A
#
# COMPACT_ATOMS: atom_id res chain seq x y z
N MET A 1 -27.67 1.29 4.80
CA MET A 1 -26.60 2.30 5.00
C MET A 1 -27.18 3.68 4.79
N SER A 2 -26.96 4.61 5.71
CA SER A 2 -27.41 5.98 5.51
C SER A 2 -26.58 6.68 4.45
N LEU A 3 -27.18 7.64 3.72
CA LEU A 3 -26.48 8.47 2.72
C LEU A 3 -25.24 9.17 3.29
N LYS A 4 -25.27 9.54 4.60
CA LYS A 4 -24.13 10.16 5.30
C LYS A 4 -22.89 9.25 5.34
N ASN A 5 -23.07 7.93 5.48
CA ASN A 5 -21.94 7.00 5.49
C ASN A 5 -21.29 6.84 4.11
N GLN A 6 -22.09 6.91 3.04
CA GLN A 6 -21.57 6.86 1.66
C GLN A 6 -20.76 8.11 1.33
N ASP A 7 -21.20 9.29 1.77
CA ASP A 7 -20.49 10.54 1.55
C ASP A 7 -19.14 10.58 2.29
N VAL A 8 -19.09 10.08 3.53
CA VAL A 8 -17.86 9.98 4.33
C VAL A 8 -16.85 9.06 3.65
N TYR A 9 -17.28 7.90 3.15
CA TYR A 9 -16.41 6.98 2.41
C TYR A 9 -15.90 7.59 1.10
N ALA A 10 -16.75 8.34 0.39
CA ALA A 10 -16.36 9.02 -0.84
C ALA A 10 -15.31 10.12 -0.56
N GLU A 11 -15.49 10.90 0.50
CA GLU A 11 -14.53 11.93 0.91
C GLU A 11 -13.18 11.34 1.33
N GLU A 12 -13.19 10.24 2.10
CA GLU A 12 -11.97 9.53 2.48
C GLU A 12 -11.24 8.96 1.26
N ARG A 13 -11.98 8.40 0.30
CA ARG A 13 -11.40 7.91 -0.97
C ARG A 13 -10.76 9.03 -1.79
N ILE A 14 -11.42 10.18 -1.89
CA ILE A 14 -10.88 11.36 -2.58
C ILE A 14 -9.62 11.84 -1.88
N LYS A 15 -9.63 11.91 -0.56
CA LYS A 15 -8.46 12.30 0.24
C LYS A 15 -7.29 11.35 0.02
N LEU A 16 -7.52 10.03 0.03
CA LEU A 16 -6.49 9.03 -0.26
C LEU A 16 -5.95 9.15 -1.69
N MET A 17 -6.80 9.44 -2.67
CA MET A 17 -6.39 9.67 -4.05
C MET A 17 -5.51 10.92 -4.20
N VAL A 18 -5.82 12.00 -3.49
CA VAL A 18 -5.00 13.23 -3.46
C VAL A 18 -3.64 12.94 -2.83
N GLU A 19 -3.61 12.25 -1.70
CA GLU A 19 -2.36 11.82 -1.05
C GLU A 19 -1.51 10.93 -1.97
N TYR A 20 -2.14 10.04 -2.73
CA TYR A 20 -1.49 9.19 -3.72
C TYR A 20 -0.75 9.99 -4.79
N ASN A 21 -1.37 11.06 -5.33
CA ASN A 21 -0.79 11.89 -6.38
C ASN A 21 0.38 12.76 -5.89
N GLU A 22 0.49 12.98 -4.57
CA GLU A 22 1.55 13.80 -3.97
C GLU A 22 2.76 12.98 -3.51
N ILE A 23 2.69 11.65 -3.59
CA ILE A 23 3.74 10.77 -3.08
C ILE A 23 4.85 10.63 -4.10
N SER A 24 6.09 10.77 -3.64
CA SER A 24 7.29 10.57 -4.45
C SER A 24 8.42 10.00 -3.60
N PHE A 25 9.36 9.34 -4.25
CA PHE A 25 10.62 8.97 -3.61
C PHE A 25 11.43 10.22 -3.24
N LYS A 26 12.26 10.09 -2.22
CA LYS A 26 13.10 11.19 -1.73
C LYS A 26 14.22 11.57 -2.69
N ASN A 27 14.56 10.72 -3.64
CA ASN A 27 15.64 10.90 -4.61
C ASN A 27 17.00 11.20 -3.93
N ASN A 28 17.34 10.40 -2.91
CA ASN A 28 18.53 10.56 -2.08
C ASN A 28 19.77 9.80 -2.58
N GLY A 29 19.75 9.35 -3.83
CA GLY A 29 20.84 8.56 -4.43
C GLY A 29 20.77 7.07 -4.12
N LYS A 30 19.83 6.61 -3.30
CA LYS A 30 19.61 5.21 -2.99
C LYS A 30 18.65 4.57 -3.99
N LEU A 31 18.72 3.25 -4.13
CA LEU A 31 17.77 2.49 -4.94
C LEU A 31 16.35 2.67 -4.44
N LYS A 32 15.43 2.90 -5.35
CA LYS A 32 14.00 3.13 -5.06
C LYS A 32 13.29 1.80 -4.91
N LEU A 33 12.81 1.51 -3.70
CA LEU A 33 12.12 0.27 -3.37
C LEU A 33 10.68 0.54 -3.03
N LEU A 34 9.76 -0.06 -3.78
CA LEU A 34 8.35 -0.08 -3.47
C LEU A 34 8.02 -1.40 -2.75
N ILE A 35 7.47 -1.32 -1.53
CA ILE A 35 7.01 -2.48 -0.78
C ILE A 35 5.49 -2.46 -0.75
N ILE A 36 4.85 -3.54 -1.15
CA ILE A 36 3.38 -3.65 -1.19
C ILE A 36 2.92 -4.71 -0.21
N VAL A 37 2.06 -4.32 0.72
CA VAL A 37 1.47 -5.19 1.74
C VAL A 37 -0.05 -5.01 1.77
N GLY A 38 -0.77 -5.99 2.27
CA GLY A 38 -2.23 -5.92 2.30
C GLY A 38 -2.88 -6.52 3.54
N THR A 39 -2.19 -7.40 4.23
CA THR A 39 -2.73 -8.10 5.40
C THR A 39 -1.80 -8.00 6.59
N ARG A 40 -2.36 -8.20 7.79
CA ARG A 40 -1.57 -8.19 9.02
C ARG A 40 -0.46 -9.25 9.05
N PRO A 41 -0.69 -10.51 8.63
CA PRO A 41 0.39 -11.49 8.56
C PRO A 41 1.56 -11.06 7.67
N GLU A 42 1.30 -10.43 6.53
CA GLU A 42 2.36 -9.88 5.67
C GLU A 42 3.19 -8.84 6.40
N ILE A 43 2.52 -7.91 7.06
CA ILE A 43 3.17 -6.81 7.79
C ILE A 43 4.02 -7.35 8.95
N ILE A 44 3.49 -8.31 9.71
CA ILE A 44 4.23 -8.95 10.80
C ILE A 44 5.51 -9.63 10.27
N ARG A 45 5.37 -10.40 9.20
CA ARG A 45 6.51 -11.13 8.60
C ARG A 45 7.56 -10.19 8.02
N LEU A 46 7.13 -9.07 7.44
CA LEU A 46 8.01 -8.12 6.77
C LEU A 46 8.48 -6.97 7.67
N ALA A 47 8.00 -6.86 8.90
CA ALA A 47 8.30 -5.71 9.77
C ALA A 47 9.80 -5.44 9.91
N ALA A 48 10.59 -6.46 10.21
CA ALA A 48 12.04 -6.33 10.34
C ALA A 48 12.69 -5.96 8.99
N VAL A 49 12.23 -6.55 7.89
CA VAL A 49 12.72 -6.27 6.54
C VAL A 49 12.40 -4.81 6.16
N ILE A 50 11.19 -4.34 6.42
CA ILE A 50 10.77 -2.95 6.14
C ILE A 50 11.69 -1.98 6.90
N ASN A 51 11.86 -2.18 8.20
CA ASN A 51 12.73 -1.32 9.01
C ASN A 51 14.19 -1.36 8.53
N LYS A 52 14.69 -2.52 8.16
CA LYS A 52 16.05 -2.67 7.65
C LYS A 52 16.23 -1.99 6.30
N THR A 53 15.30 -2.19 5.38
CA THR A 53 15.37 -1.60 4.04
C THR A 53 15.29 -0.07 4.06
N ARG A 54 14.56 0.51 5.01
CA ARG A 54 14.49 1.96 5.16
C ARG A 54 15.85 2.61 5.47
N LYS A 55 16.80 1.84 5.99
CA LYS A 55 18.16 2.33 6.26
C LYS A 55 19.04 2.37 5.00
N TYR A 56 18.79 1.50 4.03
CA TYR A 56 19.67 1.30 2.87
C TYR A 56 19.06 1.67 1.55
N PHE A 57 17.74 1.79 1.48
CA PHE A 57 16.99 2.08 0.26
C PHE A 57 16.11 3.31 0.44
N ASP A 58 15.73 3.90 -0.67
CA ASP A 58 14.66 4.90 -0.70
C ASP A 58 13.33 4.14 -0.80
N VAL A 59 12.62 4.01 0.32
CA VAL A 59 11.47 3.10 0.46
C VAL A 59 10.16 3.85 0.46
N ILE A 60 9.21 3.37 -0.32
CA ILE A 60 7.78 3.68 -0.19
C ILE A 60 7.06 2.38 0.18
N LEU A 61 6.29 2.42 1.27
CA LEU A 61 5.43 1.33 1.70
C LEU A 61 4.01 1.64 1.26
N ALA A 62 3.44 0.76 0.43
CA ALA A 62 2.07 0.84 -0.04
C ALA A 62 1.21 -0.25 0.61
N HIS A 63 0.06 0.13 1.12
CA HIS A 63 -0.93 -0.79 1.68
C HIS A 63 -2.09 -0.93 0.69
N THR A 64 -2.47 -2.17 0.37
CA THR A 64 -3.56 -2.41 -0.59
C THR A 64 -4.93 -2.01 -0.06
N GLY A 65 -5.09 -1.90 1.25
CA GLY A 65 -6.35 -1.57 1.88
C GLY A 65 -7.23 -2.78 2.21
N GLN A 66 -6.77 -4.00 1.93
CA GLN A 66 -7.50 -5.20 2.34
C GLN A 66 -7.58 -5.28 3.87
N ASN A 67 -8.76 -5.55 4.39
CA ASN A 67 -9.01 -5.63 5.83
C ASN A 67 -8.55 -4.39 6.60
N TYR A 68 -8.71 -3.22 5.98
CA TYR A 68 -8.26 -1.96 6.58
C TYR A 68 -9.28 -1.45 7.59
N ASP A 69 -8.87 -1.42 8.85
CA ASP A 69 -9.55 -0.67 9.91
C ASP A 69 -8.58 0.45 10.35
N TYR A 70 -8.92 1.68 10.04
CA TYR A 70 -8.09 2.86 10.33
C TYR A 70 -7.69 2.97 11.80
N ASN A 71 -8.59 2.60 12.71
CA ASN A 71 -8.33 2.69 14.15
C ASN A 71 -7.37 1.59 14.63
N LEU A 72 -7.46 0.40 14.06
CA LEU A 72 -6.61 -0.73 14.44
C LEU A 72 -5.25 -0.72 13.76
N ASN A 73 -5.17 -0.25 12.50
CA ASN A 73 -3.93 -0.29 11.74
C ASN A 73 -2.89 0.72 12.24
N GLY A 74 -3.30 1.92 12.64
CA GLY A 74 -2.38 2.89 13.24
C GLY A 74 -1.71 2.36 14.51
N ILE A 75 -2.48 1.74 15.39
CA ILE A 75 -1.97 1.09 16.60
C ILE A 75 -1.06 -0.08 16.24
N PHE A 76 -1.47 -0.89 15.28
CA PHE A 76 -0.74 -2.07 14.82
C PHE A 76 0.65 -1.73 14.27
N PHE A 77 0.75 -0.72 13.40
CA PHE A 77 2.04 -0.25 12.89
C PHE A 77 2.92 0.30 14.02
N LYS A 78 2.34 1.05 14.94
CA LYS A 78 3.05 1.58 16.10
C LYS A 78 3.61 0.48 17.00
N ASP A 79 2.82 -0.55 17.28
CA ASP A 79 3.24 -1.69 18.10
C ASP A 79 4.40 -2.47 17.47
N LEU A 80 4.43 -2.56 16.13
CA LEU A 80 5.53 -3.15 15.39
C LEU A 80 6.72 -2.22 15.19
N LYS A 81 6.65 -0.99 15.71
CA LYS A 81 7.66 0.05 15.51
C LYS A 81 7.89 0.37 14.03
N LEU A 82 6.83 0.31 13.25
CA LEU A 82 6.83 0.67 11.84
C LEU A 82 6.25 2.08 11.65
N ALA A 83 6.82 2.83 10.74
CA ALA A 83 6.20 4.04 10.24
C ALA A 83 4.95 3.69 9.43
N ASP A 84 3.95 4.57 9.43
CA ASP A 84 2.75 4.38 8.63
C ASP A 84 3.08 4.25 7.14
N PRO A 85 2.28 3.46 6.38
CA PRO A 85 2.45 3.42 4.94
C PRO A 85 2.33 4.80 4.30
N GLU A 86 3.16 5.07 3.32
CA GLU A 86 3.09 6.32 2.55
C GLU A 86 1.88 6.34 1.62
N VAL A 87 1.40 5.16 1.20
CA VAL A 87 0.32 5.03 0.21
C VAL A 87 -0.70 4.00 0.66
N TYR A 88 -1.97 4.34 0.50
CA TYR A 88 -3.10 3.41 0.61
C TYR A 88 -3.79 3.30 -0.74
N LEU A 89 -3.80 2.10 -1.33
CA LEU A 89 -4.32 1.89 -2.68
C LEU A 89 -5.85 1.77 -2.74
N ASP A 90 -6.49 1.49 -1.61
CA ASP A 90 -7.96 1.31 -1.53
C ASP A 90 -8.49 0.34 -2.61
N THR A 91 -8.01 -0.90 -2.53
CA THR A 91 -8.30 -1.90 -3.57
C THR A 91 -9.56 -2.72 -3.34
N VAL A 92 -10.20 -2.61 -2.18
CA VAL A 92 -11.38 -3.41 -1.85
C VAL A 92 -12.53 -3.07 -2.80
N GLY A 93 -13.01 -4.08 -3.51
CA GLY A 93 -14.15 -3.98 -4.41
C GLY A 93 -15.37 -4.72 -3.84
N ASP A 94 -16.43 -4.81 -4.65
CA ASP A 94 -17.69 -5.45 -4.26
C ASP A 94 -17.54 -6.97 -4.06
N ASP A 95 -16.58 -7.57 -4.72
CA ASP A 95 -16.29 -9.00 -4.63
C ASP A 95 -14.77 -9.23 -4.73
N LEU A 96 -14.38 -10.49 -4.58
CA LEU A 96 -12.97 -10.88 -4.65
C LEU A 96 -12.36 -10.56 -6.02
N GLY A 97 -13.08 -10.80 -7.10
CA GLY A 97 -12.61 -10.52 -8.46
C GLY A 97 -12.34 -9.03 -8.66
N ALA A 98 -13.25 -8.16 -8.20
CA ALA A 98 -13.06 -6.72 -8.26
C ALA A 98 -11.85 -6.27 -7.43
N THR A 99 -11.68 -6.83 -6.23
CA THR A 99 -10.51 -6.54 -5.38
C THR A 99 -9.21 -6.94 -6.07
N MET A 100 -9.13 -8.13 -6.63
CA MET A 100 -7.96 -8.62 -7.35
C MET A 100 -7.63 -7.72 -8.56
N GLY A 101 -8.65 -7.36 -9.34
CA GLY A 101 -8.49 -6.44 -10.47
C GLY A 101 -8.02 -5.06 -10.03
N ASN A 102 -8.54 -4.53 -8.93
CA ASN A 102 -8.13 -3.25 -8.37
C ASN A 102 -6.68 -3.26 -7.88
N ILE A 103 -6.22 -4.36 -7.30
CA ILE A 103 -4.82 -4.50 -6.89
C ILE A 103 -3.90 -4.37 -8.10
N ILE A 104 -4.21 -5.09 -9.18
CA ILE A 104 -3.41 -5.04 -10.41
C ILE A 104 -3.44 -3.64 -11.03
N ASP A 105 -4.62 -3.06 -11.19
CA ASP A 105 -4.80 -1.75 -11.82
C ASP A 105 -4.11 -0.63 -11.03
N LYS A 106 -4.38 -0.54 -9.74
CA LYS A 106 -3.86 0.54 -8.91
C LYS A 106 -2.37 0.42 -8.65
N SER A 107 -1.86 -0.78 -8.48
CA SER A 107 -0.41 -0.99 -8.34
C SER A 107 0.34 -0.66 -9.63
N TYR A 108 -0.21 -0.99 -10.79
CA TYR A 108 0.34 -0.60 -12.08
C TYR A 108 0.45 0.93 -12.19
N LYS A 109 -0.63 1.63 -11.91
CA LYS A 109 -0.67 3.10 -11.96
C LYS A 109 0.33 3.73 -10.99
N LEU A 110 0.44 3.16 -9.79
CA LEU A 110 1.43 3.60 -8.80
C LEU A 110 2.85 3.43 -9.31
N MET A 111 3.17 2.29 -9.91
CA MET A 111 4.51 2.02 -10.44
C MET A 111 4.85 2.91 -11.63
N VAL A 112 3.89 3.22 -12.49
CA VAL A 112 4.08 4.16 -13.61
C VAL A 112 4.41 5.56 -13.09
N GLU A 113 3.74 5.98 -12.02
CA GLU A 113 3.96 7.30 -11.39
C GLU A 113 5.30 7.35 -10.65
N LEU A 114 5.60 6.36 -9.83
CA LEU A 114 6.77 6.34 -8.96
C LEU A 114 8.05 5.87 -9.65
N LYS A 115 7.96 5.01 -10.64
CA LYS A 115 9.09 4.39 -11.34
C LYS A 115 10.12 3.79 -10.38
N PRO A 116 9.73 2.80 -9.54
CA PRO A 116 10.65 2.17 -8.62
C PRO A 116 11.71 1.35 -9.36
N ASP A 117 12.88 1.18 -8.74
CA ASP A 117 13.93 0.29 -9.24
C ASP A 117 13.63 -1.18 -8.91
N ALA A 118 12.92 -1.42 -7.80
CA ALA A 118 12.53 -2.75 -7.36
C ALA A 118 11.20 -2.73 -6.62
N VAL A 119 10.50 -3.86 -6.64
CA VAL A 119 9.23 -4.07 -5.93
C VAL A 119 9.37 -5.30 -5.04
N LEU A 120 9.02 -5.16 -3.76
CA LEU A 120 9.02 -6.26 -2.79
C LEU A 120 7.58 -6.60 -2.40
N VAL A 121 7.23 -7.86 -2.54
CA VAL A 121 5.93 -8.41 -2.12
C VAL A 121 6.13 -9.73 -1.38
N LEU A 122 5.15 -10.10 -0.55
CA LEU A 122 5.10 -11.44 0.04
C LEU A 122 4.22 -12.35 -0.82
N GLY A 123 4.73 -13.51 -1.20
CA GLY A 123 4.23 -14.30 -2.33
C GLY A 123 2.96 -15.12 -2.12
N ASP A 124 2.39 -15.16 -0.92
CA ASP A 124 1.24 -16.05 -0.62
C ASP A 124 -0.09 -15.32 -0.38
N THR A 125 -0.20 -14.07 -0.80
CA THR A 125 -1.39 -13.25 -0.59
C THR A 125 -1.81 -12.52 -1.88
N ASN A 126 -3.00 -11.93 -1.87
CA ASN A 126 -3.50 -11.16 -3.01
C ASN A 126 -2.61 -9.96 -3.36
N SER A 127 -1.86 -9.43 -2.41
CA SER A 127 -0.93 -8.32 -2.68
C SER A 127 0.13 -8.68 -3.71
N CYS A 128 0.50 -9.96 -3.85
CA CYS A 128 1.48 -10.39 -4.84
C CYS A 128 0.97 -10.27 -6.29
N LEU A 129 -0.34 -10.09 -6.51
CA LEU A 129 -0.89 -9.81 -7.84
C LEU A 129 -0.35 -8.52 -8.44
N SER A 130 0.16 -7.61 -7.61
CA SER A 130 0.82 -6.39 -8.08
C SER A 130 2.04 -6.67 -8.97
N VAL A 131 2.63 -7.85 -8.85
CA VAL A 131 3.75 -8.30 -9.71
C VAL A 131 3.35 -8.37 -11.19
N ILE A 132 2.08 -8.64 -11.48
CA ILE A 132 1.56 -8.63 -12.85
C ILE A 132 1.72 -7.24 -13.47
N GLY A 133 1.40 -6.20 -12.70
CA GLY A 133 1.59 -4.81 -13.13
C GLY A 133 3.06 -4.38 -13.20
N ALA A 134 3.92 -4.99 -12.41
CA ALA A 134 5.36 -4.68 -12.40
C ALA A 134 6.09 -5.18 -13.65
N LYS A 135 5.56 -6.20 -14.29
CA LYS A 135 6.15 -6.77 -15.50
C LYS A 135 5.94 -5.90 -16.74
#